data_2456c036d5d69bf99cbe7070397379b3
#
_entry.id   2456c036d5d69bf99cbe7070397379b3
#
_cell.length_a   1.000
_cell.length_b   1.000
_cell.length_c   1.000
_cell.angle_alpha   90.00
_cell.angle_beta   90.00
_cell.angle_gamma   90.00
#
_symmetry.space_group_name_H-M   'P 1'
#
loop_
_entity.id
_entity.type
_entity.pdbx_description
1 polymer ?
#
loop_
_entity_poly.entity_id
_entity_poly.type
_entity_poly.pdbx_seq_one_letter_code
_entity_poly.pdbx_strand_id
1 'polypeptide(L)'
;KNLQRKDVPLPDFQYYYDRIHAPGSRMNISFCWLDYKEKNPDGYEKSQFYEYFNRFIAENYGGQKVSMAVNRIPGEKMYIDWVGDQPELLTDTETGEIKKVHIFATTLGVSSLIYAEAFPNEKLPCFIEGCAHAVSFYGAVTKYFVPDNLRTAVTKHTKDELILQSTFADLEDFYETIVLPPPARKPKGKPTVENPFIYK
;
A
#
# COMPACT_ATOMS: atom_id res chain seq x y z
N LYS A 1 20.57 -2.25 27.67
CA LYS A 1 21.97 -2.57 27.32
C LYS A 1 22.47 -1.46 26.42
N ASN A 2 23.48 -0.68 26.86
CA ASN A 2 24.13 0.35 26.09
C ASN A 2 24.85 -0.30 24.91
N LEU A 3 24.29 -0.16 23.70
CA LEU A 3 24.85 -0.66 22.45
C LEU A 3 25.83 0.32 21.79
N GLN A 4 26.20 1.40 22.50
CA GLN A 4 27.09 2.43 21.99
C GLN A 4 28.52 1.89 21.88
N ARG A 5 29.05 1.79 20.67
CA ARG A 5 30.49 1.62 20.45
C ARG A 5 31.18 2.89 20.89
N LYS A 6 32.15 2.77 21.84
CA LYS A 6 32.82 3.92 22.45
C LYS A 6 33.58 4.84 21.47
N ASP A 7 33.86 4.35 20.26
CA ASP A 7 34.74 5.01 19.29
C ASP A 7 34.01 5.53 18.03
N VAL A 8 32.66 5.46 17.99
CA VAL A 8 31.89 5.90 16.83
C VAL A 8 31.06 7.12 17.22
N PRO A 9 31.18 8.27 16.51
CA PRO A 9 30.39 9.45 16.82
C PRO A 9 28.90 9.19 16.59
N LEU A 10 28.09 9.55 17.61
CA LEU A 10 26.64 9.50 17.45
C LEU A 10 26.19 10.50 16.40
N PRO A 11 25.24 10.14 15.54
CA PRO A 11 24.60 11.07 14.62
C PRO A 11 23.86 12.17 15.40
N ASP A 12 23.89 13.39 14.88
CA ASP A 12 23.00 14.46 15.36
C ASP A 12 21.56 14.19 14.89
N PHE A 13 20.83 13.40 15.67
CA PHE A 13 19.46 13.00 15.33
C PHE A 13 18.48 14.17 15.34
N GLN A 14 18.73 15.23 16.14
CA GLN A 14 17.92 16.43 16.12
C GLN A 14 18.04 17.15 14.77
N TYR A 15 19.26 17.34 14.29
CA TYR A 15 19.53 17.94 13.00
C TYR A 15 18.84 17.18 11.85
N TYR A 16 18.89 15.84 11.86
CA TYR A 16 18.24 15.02 10.85
C TYR A 16 16.72 15.05 10.96
N TYR A 17 16.19 15.07 12.19
CA TYR A 17 14.77 15.20 12.45
C TYR A 17 14.22 16.52 11.86
N ASP A 18 14.85 17.63 12.15
CA ASP A 18 14.45 18.97 11.68
C ASP A 18 14.49 19.05 10.15
N ARG A 19 15.51 18.48 9.53
CA ARG A 19 15.62 18.44 8.07
C ARG A 19 14.54 17.59 7.40
N ILE A 20 14.14 16.49 8.01
CA ILE A 20 13.05 15.63 7.49
C ILE A 20 11.71 16.38 7.58
N HIS A 21 11.49 17.14 8.65
CA HIS A 21 10.22 17.81 8.95
C HIS A 21 10.16 19.26 8.45
N ALA A 22 11.22 19.78 7.86
CA ALA A 22 11.22 21.12 7.29
C ALA A 22 10.14 21.28 6.20
N PRO A 23 9.42 22.41 6.14
CA PRO A 23 8.43 22.67 5.10
C PRO A 23 9.01 22.47 3.69
N GLY A 24 8.34 21.66 2.86
CA GLY A 24 8.81 21.35 1.51
C GLY A 24 9.98 20.36 1.41
N SER A 25 10.42 19.79 2.52
CA SER A 25 11.51 18.83 2.54
C SER A 25 11.17 17.56 1.76
N ARG A 26 12.12 17.08 0.96
CA ARG A 26 12.13 15.76 0.30
C ARG A 26 13.10 14.78 0.97
N MET A 27 13.66 15.18 2.11
CA MET A 27 14.58 14.33 2.88
C MET A 27 13.83 13.15 3.50
N ASN A 28 14.50 12.01 3.53
CA ASN A 28 14.03 10.84 4.26
C ASN A 28 15.19 10.25 5.07
N ILE A 29 14.89 9.33 5.98
CA ILE A 29 15.88 8.73 6.88
C ILE A 29 17.01 8.02 6.13
N SER A 30 16.77 7.50 4.91
CA SER A 30 17.83 6.89 4.09
C SER A 30 18.86 7.91 3.64
N PHE A 31 18.42 9.11 3.22
CA PHE A 31 19.33 10.19 2.87
C PHE A 31 20.09 10.71 4.09
N CYS A 32 19.45 10.77 5.26
CA CYS A 32 20.13 11.16 6.52
C CYS A 32 21.23 10.16 6.88
N TRP A 33 20.98 8.87 6.71
CA TRP A 33 22.01 7.85 6.91
C TRP A 33 23.16 7.98 5.90
N LEU A 34 22.87 8.26 4.63
CA LEU A 34 23.91 8.46 3.61
C LEU A 34 24.78 9.69 3.94
N ASP A 35 24.18 10.83 4.31
CA ASP A 35 24.89 12.03 4.74
C ASP A 35 25.78 11.78 5.98
N TYR A 36 25.26 11.01 6.94
CA TYR A 36 26.03 10.58 8.10
C TYR A 36 27.21 9.67 7.71
N LYS A 37 26.97 8.69 6.83
CA LYS A 37 27.97 7.70 6.42
C LYS A 37 29.09 8.32 5.57
N GLU A 38 28.77 9.35 4.77
CA GLU A 38 29.73 10.11 4.00
C GLU A 38 30.73 10.83 4.92
N LYS A 39 30.26 11.41 6.03
CA LYS A 39 31.08 12.10 7.03
C LYS A 39 31.79 11.13 7.98
N ASN A 40 31.27 9.94 8.16
CA ASN A 40 31.76 8.92 9.09
C ASN A 40 31.80 7.56 8.40
N PRO A 41 32.79 7.25 7.56
CA PRO A 41 32.86 5.99 6.81
C PRO A 41 32.80 4.75 7.70
N ASP A 42 33.41 4.79 8.89
CA ASP A 42 33.40 3.72 9.88
C ASP A 42 32.23 3.82 10.86
N GLY A 43 31.30 4.75 10.61
CA GLY A 43 30.13 5.01 11.41
C GLY A 43 29.08 3.88 11.41
N TYR A 44 27.96 4.12 12.09
CA TYR A 44 26.87 3.16 12.24
C TYR A 44 26.33 2.70 10.89
N GLU A 45 26.08 1.40 10.78
CA GLU A 45 25.39 0.80 9.64
C GLU A 45 23.91 1.23 9.61
N LYS A 46 23.28 1.08 8.45
CA LYS A 46 21.92 1.56 8.20
C LYS A 46 20.91 1.08 9.25
N SER A 47 20.96 -0.20 9.62
CA SER A 47 20.04 -0.78 10.62
C SER A 47 20.19 -0.14 11.99
N GLN A 48 21.43 0.07 12.43
CA GLN A 48 21.74 0.69 13.73
C GLN A 48 21.36 2.19 13.75
N PHE A 49 21.64 2.91 12.65
CA PHE A 49 21.24 4.32 12.51
C PHE A 49 19.72 4.46 12.62
N TYR A 50 18.97 3.59 11.96
CA TYR A 50 17.50 3.58 12.01
C TYR A 50 16.97 3.24 13.40
N GLU A 51 17.57 2.28 14.10
CA GLU A 51 17.21 1.91 15.47
C GLU A 51 17.40 3.09 16.42
N TYR A 52 18.56 3.73 16.37
CA TYR A 52 18.87 4.87 17.22
C TYR A 52 18.01 6.09 16.89
N PHE A 53 17.76 6.37 15.62
CA PHE A 53 16.88 7.46 15.21
C PHE A 53 15.43 7.23 15.68
N ASN A 54 14.90 6.01 15.54
CA ASN A 54 13.57 5.69 16.04
C ASN A 54 13.49 5.80 17.57
N ARG A 55 14.54 5.40 18.28
CA ARG A 55 14.63 5.57 19.75
C ARG A 55 14.63 7.04 20.12
N PHE A 56 15.44 7.86 19.46
CA PHE A 56 15.48 9.30 19.66
C PHE A 56 14.09 9.94 19.47
N ILE A 57 13.36 9.55 18.41
CA ILE A 57 11.99 10.02 18.17
C ILE A 57 11.06 9.57 19.30
N ALA A 58 11.15 8.33 19.75
CA ALA A 58 10.32 7.82 20.83
C ALA A 58 10.54 8.56 22.16
N GLU A 59 11.79 8.90 22.46
CA GLU A 59 12.18 9.59 23.69
C GLU A 59 11.84 11.09 23.69
N ASN A 60 12.00 11.77 22.54
CA ASN A 60 11.87 13.22 22.46
C ASN A 60 10.53 13.71 21.90
N TYR A 61 9.85 12.88 21.12
CA TYR A 61 8.61 13.27 20.40
C TYR A 61 7.43 12.33 20.68
N GLY A 62 7.49 11.57 21.78
CA GLY A 62 6.37 10.74 22.25
C GLY A 62 6.04 9.55 21.36
N GLY A 63 7.04 9.01 20.66
CA GLY A 63 6.85 7.80 19.85
C GLY A 63 5.95 7.99 18.64
N GLN A 64 5.74 9.21 18.18
CA GLN A 64 5.14 9.42 16.88
C GLN A 64 6.02 8.75 15.83
N LYS A 65 5.64 7.52 15.43
CA LYS A 65 6.20 6.93 14.21
C LYS A 65 6.09 8.00 13.14
N VAL A 66 7.23 8.33 12.46
CA VAL A 66 7.26 9.18 11.27
C VAL A 66 6.64 8.39 10.12
N SER A 67 5.40 8.03 10.27
CA SER A 67 4.50 7.72 9.18
C SER A 67 3.69 9.00 8.99
N MET A 68 3.66 9.53 7.77
CA MET A 68 2.68 10.55 7.43
C MET A 68 1.35 10.05 8.00
N ALA A 69 0.78 10.80 8.96
CA ALA A 69 -0.56 10.53 9.42
C ALA A 69 -1.47 10.75 8.20
N VAL A 70 -1.74 9.67 7.49
CA VAL A 70 -2.77 9.69 6.46
C VAL A 70 -4.06 9.86 7.22
N ASN A 71 -4.62 11.05 7.16
CA ASN A 71 -5.92 11.33 7.76
C ASN A 71 -6.94 10.44 7.04
N ARG A 72 -7.36 9.37 7.70
CA ARG A 72 -8.28 8.39 7.13
C ARG A 72 -9.68 8.69 7.63
N ILE A 73 -10.58 8.97 6.71
CA ILE A 73 -11.99 9.27 6.99
C ILE A 73 -12.78 7.97 6.84
N PRO A 74 -13.60 7.58 7.84
CA PRO A 74 -14.48 6.42 7.72
C PRO A 74 -15.41 6.52 6.51
N GLY A 75 -15.58 5.45 5.75
CA GLY A 75 -16.40 5.40 4.54
C GLY A 75 -15.82 6.15 3.35
N GLU A 76 -14.60 6.71 3.45
CA GLU A 76 -14.03 7.48 2.36
C GLU A 76 -13.48 6.59 1.25
N LYS A 77 -12.63 5.59 1.58
CA LYS A 77 -11.88 4.82 0.58
C LYS A 77 -11.94 3.32 0.81
N MET A 78 -12.16 2.59 -0.29
CA MET A 78 -11.90 1.16 -0.42
C MET A 78 -10.75 0.98 -1.40
N TYR A 79 -9.65 0.41 -0.94
CA TYR A 79 -8.50 0.05 -1.78
C TYR A 79 -8.75 -1.33 -2.38
N ILE A 80 -8.42 -1.49 -3.66
CA ILE A 80 -8.68 -2.70 -4.44
C ILE A 80 -7.39 -3.13 -5.10
N ASP A 81 -7.04 -4.41 -4.97
CA ASP A 81 -5.81 -4.96 -5.55
C ASP A 81 -5.98 -6.43 -5.94
N TRP A 82 -5.17 -6.91 -6.87
CA TRP A 82 -4.99 -8.31 -7.17
C TRP A 82 -3.71 -8.80 -6.50
N VAL A 83 -3.80 -9.89 -5.74
CA VAL A 83 -2.63 -10.48 -5.09
C VAL A 83 -1.72 -11.09 -6.15
N GLY A 84 -0.43 -10.74 -6.12
CA GLY A 84 0.53 -11.17 -7.14
C GLY A 84 0.80 -12.69 -7.17
N ASP A 85 0.68 -13.36 -6.02
CA ASP A 85 0.77 -14.81 -5.94
C ASP A 85 -0.53 -15.48 -6.41
N GLN A 86 -0.41 -16.47 -7.28
CA GLN A 86 -1.53 -17.23 -7.82
C GLN A 86 -1.56 -18.62 -7.18
N PRO A 87 -2.28 -18.82 -6.09
CA PRO A 87 -2.35 -20.12 -5.44
C PRO A 87 -3.15 -21.14 -6.28
N GLU A 88 -2.78 -22.41 -6.16
CA GLU A 88 -3.44 -23.53 -6.82
C GLU A 88 -4.62 -24.01 -5.95
N LEU A 89 -5.75 -23.32 -6.05
CA LEU A 89 -6.90 -23.55 -5.16
C LEU A 89 -8.11 -24.19 -5.85
N LEU A 90 -8.21 -24.12 -7.17
CA LEU A 90 -9.31 -24.73 -7.91
C LEU A 90 -8.91 -26.10 -8.43
N THR A 91 -9.67 -27.13 -8.04
CA THR A 91 -9.56 -28.46 -8.61
C THR A 91 -10.79 -28.71 -9.48
N ASP A 92 -10.58 -29.00 -10.75
CA ASP A 92 -11.63 -29.45 -11.63
C ASP A 92 -12.09 -30.83 -11.16
N THR A 93 -13.35 -30.96 -10.78
CA THR A 93 -13.89 -32.19 -10.19
C THR A 93 -14.06 -33.34 -11.20
N GLU A 94 -14.08 -33.01 -12.52
CA GLU A 94 -14.23 -34.01 -13.58
C GLU A 94 -12.85 -34.52 -14.07
N THR A 95 -11.89 -33.60 -14.20
CA THR A 95 -10.57 -33.92 -14.75
C THR A 95 -9.48 -34.09 -13.70
N GLY A 96 -9.70 -33.61 -12.45
CA GLY A 96 -8.71 -33.56 -11.40
C GLY A 96 -7.61 -32.50 -11.64
N GLU A 97 -7.75 -31.66 -12.65
CA GLU A 97 -6.79 -30.62 -12.99
C GLU A 97 -6.79 -29.53 -11.92
N ILE A 98 -5.59 -29.18 -11.41
CA ILE A 98 -5.44 -28.08 -10.46
C ILE A 98 -5.20 -26.78 -11.24
N LYS A 99 -6.04 -25.78 -10.99
CA LYS A 99 -5.95 -24.47 -11.65
C LYS A 99 -5.52 -23.39 -10.66
N LYS A 100 -4.63 -22.52 -11.14
CA LYS A 100 -4.25 -21.30 -10.42
C LYS A 100 -5.41 -20.32 -10.42
N VAL A 101 -5.55 -19.61 -9.32
CA VAL A 101 -6.56 -18.57 -9.16
C VAL A 101 -5.91 -17.22 -8.93
N HIS A 102 -6.64 -16.18 -9.26
CA HIS A 102 -6.30 -14.80 -8.95
C HIS A 102 -7.08 -14.35 -7.71
N ILE A 103 -6.40 -13.86 -6.71
CA ILE A 103 -7.05 -13.37 -5.49
C ILE A 103 -7.35 -11.90 -5.64
N PHE A 104 -8.63 -11.57 -5.71
CA PHE A 104 -9.13 -10.21 -5.58
C PHE A 104 -9.18 -9.83 -4.11
N ALA A 105 -8.61 -8.71 -3.73
CA ALA A 105 -8.58 -8.24 -2.36
C ALA A 105 -9.00 -6.78 -2.26
N THR A 106 -9.82 -6.47 -1.27
CA THR A 106 -10.17 -5.08 -0.93
C THR A 106 -9.91 -4.79 0.52
N THR A 107 -9.61 -3.52 0.83
CA THR A 107 -9.35 -3.07 2.22
C THR A 107 -9.99 -1.72 2.46
N LEU A 108 -10.75 -1.60 3.56
CA LEU A 108 -11.27 -0.31 3.99
C LEU A 108 -10.16 0.55 4.61
N GLY A 109 -10.09 1.82 4.20
CA GLY A 109 -8.99 2.72 4.55
C GLY A 109 -8.79 2.95 6.06
N VAL A 110 -9.84 2.95 6.86
CA VAL A 110 -9.78 3.25 8.31
C VAL A 110 -9.69 1.98 9.15
N SER A 111 -10.64 1.06 8.97
CA SER A 111 -10.73 -0.16 9.78
C SER A 111 -9.70 -1.21 9.41
N SER A 112 -9.12 -1.11 8.21
CA SER A 112 -8.29 -2.16 7.62
C SER A 112 -9.02 -3.51 7.51
N LEU A 113 -10.37 -3.48 7.51
CA LEU A 113 -11.17 -4.66 7.25
C LEU A 113 -10.94 -5.11 5.82
N ILE A 114 -10.64 -6.38 5.64
CA ILE A 114 -10.28 -6.98 4.37
C ILE A 114 -11.38 -7.91 3.89
N TYR A 115 -11.70 -7.82 2.60
CA TYR A 115 -12.44 -8.83 1.86
C TYR A 115 -11.51 -9.45 0.82
N ALA A 116 -11.57 -10.75 0.65
CA ALA A 116 -10.79 -11.46 -0.39
C ALA A 116 -11.61 -12.59 -1.02
N GLU A 117 -11.46 -12.75 -2.33
CA GLU A 117 -12.15 -13.77 -3.11
C GLU A 117 -11.27 -14.26 -4.25
N ALA A 118 -11.45 -15.53 -4.64
CA ALA A 118 -10.70 -16.18 -5.70
C ALA A 118 -11.45 -16.11 -7.03
N PHE A 119 -10.79 -15.67 -8.11
CA PHE A 119 -11.32 -15.58 -9.44
C PHE A 119 -10.47 -16.35 -10.46
N PRO A 120 -11.04 -16.80 -11.58
CA PRO A 120 -10.30 -17.51 -12.61
C PRO A 120 -9.34 -16.60 -13.42
N ASN A 121 -9.52 -15.28 -13.36
CA ASN A 121 -8.68 -14.30 -14.06
C ASN A 121 -8.91 -12.88 -13.50
N GLU A 122 -8.07 -11.93 -13.92
CA GLU A 122 -8.14 -10.50 -13.51
C GLU A 122 -8.90 -9.63 -14.53
N LYS A 123 -9.74 -10.21 -15.38
CA LYS A 123 -10.48 -9.45 -16.39
C LYS A 123 -11.58 -8.60 -15.76
N LEU A 124 -12.02 -7.59 -16.51
CA LEU A 124 -13.01 -6.61 -16.05
C LEU A 124 -14.28 -7.23 -15.45
N PRO A 125 -14.90 -8.30 -16.01
CA PRO A 125 -16.06 -8.91 -15.38
C PRO A 125 -15.79 -9.42 -13.95
N CYS A 126 -14.65 -10.10 -13.73
CA CYS A 126 -14.26 -10.58 -12.40
C CYS A 126 -13.96 -9.41 -11.44
N PHE A 127 -13.41 -8.31 -11.95
CA PHE A 127 -13.19 -7.10 -11.15
C PHE A 127 -14.51 -6.49 -10.67
N ILE A 128 -15.48 -6.33 -11.57
CA ILE A 128 -16.82 -5.78 -11.25
C ILE A 128 -17.55 -6.68 -10.26
N GLU A 129 -17.54 -8.00 -10.48
CA GLU A 129 -18.12 -8.99 -9.58
C GLU A 129 -17.47 -8.94 -8.18
N GLY A 130 -16.14 -8.89 -8.12
CA GLY A 130 -15.41 -8.73 -6.86
C GLY A 130 -15.75 -7.43 -6.11
N CYS A 131 -15.93 -6.32 -6.82
CA CYS A 131 -16.41 -5.07 -6.22
C CYS A 131 -17.82 -5.21 -5.66
N ALA A 132 -18.74 -5.84 -6.39
CA ALA A 132 -20.12 -6.07 -5.94
C ALA A 132 -20.18 -6.95 -4.68
N HIS A 133 -19.41 -8.03 -4.65
CA HIS A 133 -19.32 -8.91 -3.50
C HIS A 133 -18.66 -8.22 -2.29
N ALA A 134 -17.61 -7.42 -2.50
CA ALA A 134 -16.98 -6.64 -1.44
C ALA A 134 -17.94 -5.63 -0.82
N VAL A 135 -18.71 -4.88 -1.64
CA VAL A 135 -19.73 -3.95 -1.15
C VAL A 135 -20.80 -4.69 -0.35
N SER A 136 -21.26 -5.85 -0.83
CA SER A 136 -22.22 -6.69 -0.12
C SER A 136 -21.68 -7.17 1.24
N PHE A 137 -20.40 -7.59 1.27
CA PHE A 137 -19.72 -8.02 2.49
C PHE A 137 -19.60 -6.88 3.51
N TYR A 138 -19.23 -5.68 3.08
CA TYR A 138 -19.11 -4.52 3.96
C TYR A 138 -20.46 -3.94 4.39
N GLY A 139 -21.54 -4.25 3.67
CA GLY A 139 -22.87 -3.71 3.91
C GLY A 139 -22.99 -2.21 3.65
N ALA A 140 -22.01 -1.60 2.98
CA ALA A 140 -21.96 -0.17 2.65
C ALA A 140 -21.03 0.11 1.48
N VAL A 141 -21.24 1.24 0.79
CA VAL A 141 -20.39 1.74 -0.27
C VAL A 141 -19.48 2.84 0.28
N THR A 142 -18.21 2.85 -0.13
CA THR A 142 -17.30 3.95 0.16
C THR A 142 -17.37 5.02 -0.91
N LYS A 143 -17.04 6.26 -0.56
CA LYS A 143 -17.06 7.40 -1.47
C LYS A 143 -16.11 7.21 -2.68
N TYR A 144 -14.99 6.52 -2.46
CA TYR A 144 -13.99 6.26 -3.48
C TYR A 144 -13.60 4.79 -3.53
N PHE A 145 -13.55 4.23 -4.73
CA PHE A 145 -12.88 2.99 -5.05
C PHE A 145 -11.48 3.31 -5.59
N VAL A 146 -10.45 2.74 -5.02
CA VAL A 146 -9.05 3.04 -5.33
C VAL A 146 -8.34 1.76 -5.78
N PRO A 147 -8.49 1.36 -7.05
CA PRO A 147 -7.76 0.20 -7.59
C PRO A 147 -6.29 0.54 -7.78
N ASP A 148 -5.39 -0.44 -7.49
CA ASP A 148 -3.95 -0.24 -7.67
C ASP A 148 -3.53 -0.17 -9.13
N ASN A 149 -4.12 -0.97 -9.97
CA ASN A 149 -3.67 -1.15 -11.33
C ASN A 149 -4.80 -1.05 -12.36
N LEU A 150 -5.26 0.17 -12.63
CA LEU A 150 -6.12 0.42 -13.80
C LEU A 150 -5.35 0.28 -15.14
N ARG A 151 -3.99 0.24 -15.09
CA ARG A 151 -3.18 0.20 -16.32
C ARG A 151 -3.10 -1.16 -16.99
N THR A 152 -3.34 -2.27 -16.29
CA THR A 152 -3.38 -3.59 -16.91
C THR A 152 -4.61 -3.78 -17.79
N ALA A 153 -5.65 -2.97 -17.59
CA ALA A 153 -6.82 -2.93 -18.46
C ALA A 153 -6.67 -1.93 -19.63
N VAL A 154 -5.66 -1.06 -19.61
CA VAL A 154 -5.43 0.02 -20.59
C VAL A 154 -4.08 -0.18 -21.28
N THR A 155 -3.90 -1.29 -21.98
CA THR A 155 -2.76 -1.45 -22.89
C THR A 155 -3.26 -1.29 -24.33
N LYS A 156 -3.14 -0.08 -24.85
CA LYS A 156 -3.32 0.41 -26.22
C LYS A 156 -4.62 1.18 -26.46
N HIS A 157 -4.46 2.37 -27.03
CA HIS A 157 -5.47 3.26 -27.60
C HIS A 157 -6.40 2.55 -28.60
N THR A 158 -7.45 1.87 -28.14
CA THR A 158 -8.39 1.16 -28.99
C THR A 158 -9.78 1.09 -28.34
N LYS A 159 -10.73 0.48 -29.03
CA LYS A 159 -12.13 0.27 -28.60
C LYS A 159 -12.27 -0.26 -27.15
N ASP A 160 -11.29 -0.99 -26.66
CA ASP A 160 -11.27 -1.55 -25.30
C ASP A 160 -11.16 -0.48 -24.20
N GLU A 161 -10.49 0.64 -24.48
CA GLU A 161 -10.39 1.78 -23.55
C GLU A 161 -11.74 2.47 -23.37
N LEU A 162 -12.52 2.61 -24.43
CA LEU A 162 -13.88 3.16 -24.38
C LEU A 162 -14.84 2.25 -23.61
N ILE A 163 -14.72 0.92 -23.79
CA ILE A 163 -15.52 -0.06 -23.04
C ILE A 163 -15.17 -0.02 -21.56
N LEU A 164 -13.89 0.07 -21.23
CA LEU A 164 -13.43 0.17 -19.85
C LEU A 164 -13.97 1.44 -19.17
N GLN A 165 -13.86 2.60 -19.84
CA GLN A 165 -14.38 3.86 -19.33
C GLN A 165 -15.89 3.84 -19.13
N SER A 166 -16.66 3.27 -20.07
CA SER A 166 -18.12 3.14 -19.92
C SER A 166 -18.49 2.22 -18.77
N THR A 167 -17.80 1.10 -18.60
CA THR A 167 -18.10 0.15 -17.52
C THR A 167 -17.75 0.71 -16.15
N PHE A 168 -16.68 1.51 -16.04
CA PHE A 168 -16.40 2.21 -14.77
C PHE A 168 -17.40 3.33 -14.51
N ALA A 169 -17.86 4.05 -15.53
CA ALA A 169 -18.93 5.03 -15.38
C ALA A 169 -20.23 4.36 -14.89
N ASP A 170 -20.61 3.21 -15.47
CA ASP A 170 -21.77 2.43 -15.02
C ASP A 170 -21.62 1.96 -13.55
N LEU A 171 -20.40 1.57 -13.13
CA LEU A 171 -20.11 1.19 -11.75
C LEU A 171 -20.22 2.40 -10.80
N GLU A 172 -19.69 3.56 -11.23
CA GLU A 172 -19.74 4.80 -10.48
C GLU A 172 -21.20 5.27 -10.30
N ASP A 173 -21.97 5.24 -11.35
CA ASP A 173 -23.40 5.62 -11.35
C ASP A 173 -24.23 4.67 -10.49
N PHE A 174 -24.00 3.35 -10.60
CA PHE A 174 -24.77 2.34 -9.86
C PHE A 174 -24.53 2.40 -8.35
N TYR A 175 -23.28 2.59 -7.92
CA TYR A 175 -22.91 2.61 -6.50
C TYR A 175 -22.80 4.04 -5.93
N GLU A 176 -23.02 5.08 -6.70
CA GLU A 176 -22.81 6.47 -6.29
C GLU A 176 -21.39 6.69 -5.70
N THR A 177 -20.40 6.09 -6.33
CA THR A 177 -18.99 6.13 -5.93
C THR A 177 -18.14 6.77 -7.02
N ILE A 178 -16.87 7.03 -6.75
CA ILE A 178 -15.91 7.53 -7.74
C ILE A 178 -14.72 6.59 -7.78
N VAL A 179 -14.37 6.09 -8.96
CA VAL A 179 -13.18 5.26 -9.18
C VAL A 179 -11.97 6.17 -9.37
N LEU A 180 -11.09 6.23 -8.35
CA LEU A 180 -9.88 7.04 -8.41
C LEU A 180 -8.70 6.22 -8.92
N PRO A 181 -8.03 6.67 -9.99
CA PRO A 181 -6.76 6.05 -10.38
C PRO A 181 -5.73 6.21 -9.26
N PRO A 182 -4.84 5.23 -9.05
CA PRO A 182 -3.78 5.35 -8.07
C PRO A 182 -2.92 6.57 -8.37
N PRO A 183 -2.50 7.34 -7.34
CA PRO A 183 -1.62 8.48 -7.54
C PRO A 183 -0.33 8.01 -8.20
N ALA A 184 0.05 8.65 -9.31
CA ALA A 184 1.23 8.31 -10.08
C ALA A 184 2.47 8.28 -9.17
N ARG A 185 3.05 7.10 -8.97
CA ARG A 185 4.34 6.84 -8.31
C ARG A 185 4.58 7.54 -6.96
N LYS A 186 3.81 7.19 -5.92
CA LYS A 186 4.29 7.30 -4.54
C LYS A 186 4.08 5.95 -3.84
N PRO A 187 5.09 5.09 -3.73
CA PRO A 187 4.96 3.74 -3.14
C PRO A 187 4.58 3.74 -1.65
N LYS A 188 4.48 4.90 -1.01
CA LYS A 188 4.15 5.04 0.43
C LYS A 188 2.69 5.39 0.73
N GLY A 189 1.83 5.43 -0.28
CA GLY A 189 0.41 5.79 -0.07
C GLY A 189 -0.53 4.61 0.19
N LYS A 190 -0.03 3.35 0.08
CA LYS A 190 -0.83 2.14 0.33
C LYS A 190 -0.59 1.63 1.75
N PRO A 191 -1.61 1.63 2.60
CA PRO A 191 -1.36 1.32 3.99
C PRO A 191 -1.32 -0.15 4.34
N THR A 192 -1.90 -1.08 3.57
CA THR A 192 -2.09 -2.42 4.17
C THR A 192 -2.35 -3.56 3.19
N VAL A 193 -2.55 -3.32 1.89
CA VAL A 193 -2.82 -4.42 0.95
C VAL A 193 -1.55 -5.20 0.60
N GLU A 194 -0.37 -4.59 0.76
CA GLU A 194 0.91 -5.25 0.49
C GLU A 194 1.32 -6.31 1.53
N ASN A 195 0.62 -6.39 2.70
CA ASN A 195 1.05 -7.26 3.79
C ASN A 195 -0.03 -8.08 4.53
N PRO A 196 -1.26 -8.27 4.08
CA PRO A 196 -2.22 -9.10 4.82
C PRO A 196 -1.96 -10.60 4.70
N PHE A 197 -1.12 -11.05 3.77
CA PHE A 197 -0.89 -12.46 3.46
C PHE A 197 0.50 -12.98 3.79
N ILE A 198 1.38 -12.18 4.43
CA ILE A 198 2.65 -12.66 4.96
C ILE A 198 2.43 -13.15 6.39
N TYR A 199 1.79 -14.30 6.53
CA TYR A 199 1.95 -15.14 7.71
C TYR A 199 2.70 -16.41 7.30
N LYS A 200 3.89 -16.55 7.86
CA LYS A 200 4.57 -17.84 7.93
C LYS A 200 3.80 -18.77 8.86
#